data_1f83439fc86d37f3c26ea6d4f5ecde4a
#
_entry.id   1f83439fc86d37f3c26ea6d4f5ecde4a
#
_cell.length_a   1.000
_cell.length_b   1.000
_cell.length_c   1.000
_cell.angle_alpha   90.00
_cell.angle_beta   90.00
_cell.angle_gamma   90.00
#
_symmetry.space_group_name_H-M   'P 1'
#
loop_
_entity.id
_entity.type
_entity.pdbx_description
1 polymer ?
#
loop_
_entity_poly.entity_id
_entity_poly.type
_entity_poly.pdbx_seq_one_letter_code
_entity_poly.pdbx_strand_id
1 'polypeptide(L)'
;MFGKNLLTQLIYRVVLCCVSALAVLLTFGIFYAGQGPEELSWEFLKYYTNLSNYFVFAVSVIILADTVKRVRAGEKEGDCNKVKMLKFMTTVMILVTFLVYLILLGKPFTADFWRNLGNISYHVFAPLMFIADYFLFEQKKTVSVFAPLFSLIIPLAYVCYTFILGAAIDGFEYPYFFLDVNDLGYGGVMAWVGILVAVFTVLGYLLWLYNRIVNTDGKLKVDLKNIKWLRAPSAAREEKREEI
;
A
#
# COMPACT_ATOMS: atom_id res chain seq x y z
N MET A 1 21.60 -1.09 -10.65
CA MET A 1 22.61 -1.17 -9.59
C MET A 1 22.19 -0.51 -8.28
N PHE A 2 21.52 0.64 -8.28
CA PHE A 2 21.10 1.30 -7.03
C PHE A 2 20.21 0.45 -6.12
N GLY A 3 19.28 -0.32 -6.66
CA GLY A 3 18.29 -1.07 -5.89
C GLY A 3 18.82 -2.21 -5.03
N LYS A 4 20.04 -2.71 -5.28
CA LYS A 4 20.63 -3.81 -4.48
C LYS A 4 21.58 -3.33 -3.39
N ASN A 5 22.06 -2.09 -3.46
CA ASN A 5 23.00 -1.54 -2.48
C ASN A 5 22.31 -1.34 -1.13
N LEU A 6 22.76 -2.05 -0.11
CA LEU A 6 22.15 -2.01 1.23
C LEU A 6 22.34 -0.68 1.94
N LEU A 7 23.42 0.07 1.66
CA LEU A 7 23.61 1.39 2.25
C LEU A 7 22.58 2.39 1.69
N THR A 8 22.32 2.35 0.38
CA THR A 8 21.27 3.17 -0.26
C THR A 8 19.89 2.81 0.30
N GLN A 9 19.59 1.51 0.43
CA GLN A 9 18.34 1.06 1.05
C GLN A 9 18.25 1.54 2.52
N LEU A 10 19.32 1.47 3.28
CA LEU A 10 19.37 1.89 4.68
C LEU A 10 19.01 3.38 4.81
N ILE A 11 19.71 4.24 4.06
CA ILE A 11 19.46 5.69 4.09
C ILE A 11 18.00 5.99 3.73
N TYR A 12 17.51 5.40 2.63
CA TYR A 12 16.13 5.60 2.19
C TYR A 12 15.11 5.15 3.25
N ARG A 13 15.30 3.95 3.82
CA ARG A 13 14.38 3.36 4.80
C ARG A 13 14.41 4.05 6.15
N VAL A 14 15.54 4.66 6.55
CA VAL A 14 15.58 5.55 7.71
C VAL A 14 14.67 6.76 7.48
N VAL A 15 14.80 7.44 6.33
CA VAL A 15 13.96 8.59 6.01
C VAL A 15 12.49 8.17 5.89
N LEU A 16 12.18 7.06 5.21
CA LEU A 16 10.82 6.52 5.12
C LEU A 16 10.23 6.23 6.51
N CYS A 17 11.01 5.62 7.40
CA CYS A 17 10.56 5.33 8.76
C CYS A 17 10.27 6.61 9.56
N CYS A 18 11.13 7.63 9.44
CA CYS A 18 10.89 8.94 10.07
C CYS A 18 9.64 9.63 9.52
N VAL A 19 9.46 9.65 8.20
CA VAL A 19 8.28 10.26 7.57
C VAL A 19 7.00 9.53 7.93
N SER A 20 7.01 8.19 7.91
CA SER A 20 5.84 7.40 8.29
C SER A 20 5.53 7.49 9.80
N ALA A 21 6.55 7.58 10.66
CA ALA A 21 6.36 7.86 12.08
C ALA A 21 5.72 9.23 12.30
N LEU A 22 6.21 10.28 11.61
CA LEU A 22 5.60 11.61 11.66
C LEU A 22 4.14 11.57 11.20
N ALA A 23 3.85 10.90 10.08
CA ALA A 23 2.49 10.73 9.61
C ALA A 23 1.58 10.09 10.67
N VAL A 24 2.04 9.02 11.33
CA VAL A 24 1.30 8.37 12.43
C VAL A 24 1.11 9.31 13.61
N LEU A 25 2.14 10.03 14.06
CA LEU A 25 2.05 10.96 15.18
C LEU A 25 1.06 12.10 14.91
N LEU A 26 1.03 12.59 13.66
CA LEU A 26 0.11 13.65 13.27
C LEU A 26 -1.36 13.20 13.27
N THR A 27 -1.65 11.88 13.09
CA THR A 27 -3.02 11.36 13.21
C THR A 27 -3.57 11.41 14.63
N PHE A 28 -2.69 11.46 15.64
CA PHE A 28 -3.07 11.58 17.07
C PHE A 28 -3.25 13.03 17.53
N GLY A 29 -3.15 14.03 16.66
CA GLY A 29 -3.31 15.43 17.03
C GLY A 29 -2.18 16.01 17.91
N ILE A 30 -1.09 15.28 18.12
CA ILE A 30 -0.02 15.63 19.09
C ILE A 30 0.66 16.97 18.78
N PHE A 31 0.58 17.44 17.53
CA PHE A 31 1.28 18.65 17.07
C PHE A 31 0.36 19.82 16.69
N TYR A 32 -0.92 19.79 17.03
CA TYR A 32 -1.80 20.95 16.84
C TYR A 32 -1.47 21.99 17.92
N ALA A 33 -0.59 22.93 17.58
CA ALA A 33 -0.23 24.03 18.45
C ALA A 33 -1.48 24.90 18.72
N GLY A 34 -1.90 24.98 19.99
CA GLY A 34 -2.93 25.86 20.46
C GLY A 34 -4.24 25.22 20.91
N GLN A 35 -4.43 23.94 20.66
CA GLN A 35 -5.45 23.14 21.33
C GLN A 35 -4.72 22.20 22.29
N GLY A 36 -5.15 22.18 23.56
CA GLY A 36 -4.65 21.18 24.50
C GLY A 36 -4.79 19.79 23.93
N PRO A 37 -4.19 18.72 24.52
CA PRO A 37 -4.42 17.37 24.06
C PRO A 37 -5.93 17.18 24.04
N GLU A 38 -6.54 17.25 22.86
CA GLU A 38 -7.90 16.79 22.66
C GLU A 38 -7.93 15.40 23.25
N GLU A 39 -8.92 15.10 24.06
CA GLU A 39 -9.12 13.78 24.62
C GLU A 39 -8.92 12.78 23.50
N LEU A 40 -8.03 11.81 23.69
CA LEU A 40 -7.65 10.81 22.70
C LEU A 40 -8.94 10.11 22.26
N SER A 41 -9.63 10.73 21.31
CA SER A 41 -10.91 10.20 20.83
C SER A 41 -10.62 9.01 19.95
N TRP A 42 -11.38 7.94 20.09
CA TRP A 42 -11.27 6.74 19.23
C TRP A 42 -11.55 7.04 17.75
N GLU A 43 -11.92 8.27 17.43
CA GLU A 43 -12.25 8.74 16.08
C GLU A 43 -11.13 8.53 15.06
N PHE A 44 -9.85 8.59 15.48
CA PHE A 44 -8.74 8.34 14.57
C PHE A 44 -8.73 6.91 13.99
N LEU A 45 -9.36 5.93 14.67
CA LEU A 45 -9.46 4.55 14.19
C LEU A 45 -10.56 4.36 13.15
N LYS A 46 -11.50 5.31 13.01
CA LYS A 46 -12.56 5.18 12.02
C LYS A 46 -12.10 5.39 10.57
N TYR A 47 -10.91 5.99 10.35
CA TYR A 47 -10.41 6.30 9.01
C TYR A 47 -9.49 5.21 8.45
N TYR A 48 -9.83 4.71 7.26
CA TYR A 48 -8.97 3.76 6.52
C TYR A 48 -7.59 4.33 6.18
N THR A 49 -7.52 5.64 5.93
CA THR A 49 -6.25 6.34 5.69
C THR A 49 -5.28 6.17 6.86
N ASN A 50 -5.77 6.32 8.10
CA ASN A 50 -4.94 6.16 9.29
C ASN A 50 -4.49 4.69 9.42
N LEU A 51 -5.41 3.74 9.26
CA LEU A 51 -5.10 2.31 9.29
C LEU A 51 -4.02 1.94 8.27
N SER A 52 -4.14 2.40 7.03
CA SER A 52 -3.14 2.11 5.98
C SER A 52 -1.77 2.73 6.30
N ASN A 53 -1.71 3.93 6.89
CA ASN A 53 -0.46 4.55 7.34
C ASN A 53 0.16 3.82 8.55
N TYR A 54 -0.64 3.25 9.45
CA TYR A 54 -0.12 2.40 10.54
C TYR A 54 0.55 1.14 9.99
N PHE A 55 -0.03 0.51 8.95
CA PHE A 55 0.62 -0.60 8.25
C PHE A 55 1.91 -0.16 7.55
N VAL A 56 1.90 1.00 6.88
CA VAL A 56 3.12 1.59 6.27
C VAL A 56 4.21 1.75 7.30
N PHE A 57 3.92 2.35 8.46
CA PHE A 57 4.91 2.54 9.52
C PHE A 57 5.42 1.20 10.06
N ALA A 58 4.53 0.28 10.44
CA ALA A 58 4.91 -1.02 10.97
C ALA A 58 5.81 -1.82 10.00
N VAL A 59 5.44 -1.87 8.71
CA VAL A 59 6.25 -2.54 7.68
C VAL A 59 7.56 -1.80 7.45
N SER A 60 7.59 -0.47 7.48
CA SER A 60 8.81 0.33 7.35
C SER A 60 9.80 0.02 8.47
N VAL A 61 9.35 -0.13 9.72
CA VAL A 61 10.19 -0.53 10.85
C VAL A 61 10.78 -1.92 10.63
N ILE A 62 9.97 -2.89 10.17
CA ILE A 62 10.42 -4.27 9.95
C ILE A 62 11.49 -4.33 8.84
N ILE A 63 11.26 -3.66 7.70
CA ILE A 63 12.22 -3.66 6.60
C ILE A 63 13.49 -2.88 6.94
N LEU A 64 13.39 -1.81 7.72
CA LEU A 64 14.53 -1.07 8.24
C LEU A 64 15.38 -1.95 9.18
N ALA A 65 14.75 -2.62 10.14
CA ALA A 65 15.43 -3.50 11.09
C ALA A 65 16.17 -4.64 10.36
N ASP A 66 15.57 -5.26 9.35
CA ASP A 66 16.24 -6.27 8.53
C ASP A 66 17.43 -5.67 7.75
N THR A 67 17.26 -4.49 7.17
CA THR A 67 18.34 -3.80 6.44
C THR A 67 19.51 -3.48 7.37
N VAL A 68 19.25 -2.94 8.57
CA VAL A 68 20.29 -2.66 9.58
C VAL A 68 21.03 -3.95 9.98
N LYS A 69 20.30 -5.04 10.21
CA LYS A 69 20.92 -6.34 10.56
C LYS A 69 21.88 -6.81 9.48
N ARG A 70 21.51 -6.70 8.21
CA ARG A 70 22.33 -7.12 7.07
C ARG A 70 23.55 -6.24 6.87
N VAL A 71 23.41 -4.92 6.98
CA VAL A 71 24.53 -3.98 6.92
C VAL A 71 25.54 -4.28 8.06
N ARG A 72 25.05 -4.53 9.28
CA ARG A 72 25.92 -4.92 10.41
C ARG A 72 26.62 -6.26 10.20
N ALA A 73 26.03 -7.17 9.45
CA ALA A 73 26.66 -8.43 9.06
C ALA A 73 27.70 -8.27 7.94
N GLY A 74 27.96 -7.05 7.46
CA GLY A 74 28.92 -6.77 6.40
C GLY A 74 28.40 -7.04 4.98
N GLU A 75 27.09 -7.33 4.82
CA GLU A 75 26.49 -7.50 3.50
C GLU A 75 26.45 -6.15 2.79
N LYS A 76 26.81 -6.15 1.51
CA LYS A 76 26.81 -4.93 0.67
C LYS A 76 25.58 -4.83 -0.22
N GLU A 77 25.01 -5.98 -0.60
CA GLU A 77 23.88 -6.09 -1.49
C GLU A 77 22.85 -7.09 -0.97
N GLY A 78 21.60 -6.87 -1.34
CA GLY A 78 20.53 -7.81 -1.07
C GLY A 78 19.17 -7.15 -0.94
N ASP A 79 18.16 -7.97 -0.65
CA ASP A 79 16.77 -7.55 -0.51
C ASP A 79 16.16 -8.09 0.78
N CYS A 80 15.25 -7.32 1.39
CA CYS A 80 14.47 -7.79 2.54
C CYS A 80 13.36 -8.75 2.07
N ASN A 81 13.54 -10.04 2.39
CA ASN A 81 12.63 -11.09 1.94
C ASN A 81 11.62 -11.56 3.01
N LYS A 82 11.73 -11.09 4.24
CA LYS A 82 10.97 -11.63 5.37
C LYS A 82 9.48 -11.32 5.33
N VAL A 83 9.09 -10.18 4.78
CA VAL A 83 7.71 -9.68 4.83
C VAL A 83 7.16 -9.31 3.45
N LYS A 84 7.62 -10.00 2.41
CA LYS A 84 7.25 -9.70 1.00
C LYS A 84 5.75 -9.59 0.77
N MET A 85 4.99 -10.53 1.32
CA MET A 85 3.55 -10.56 1.15
C MET A 85 2.90 -9.37 1.88
N LEU A 86 3.29 -9.13 3.13
CA LEU A 86 2.77 -8.02 3.91
C LEU A 86 3.14 -6.68 3.26
N LYS A 87 4.38 -6.53 2.78
CA LYS A 87 4.83 -5.34 2.05
C LYS A 87 4.03 -5.12 0.77
N PHE A 88 3.77 -6.18 -0.01
CA PHE A 88 2.91 -6.12 -1.20
C PHE A 88 1.50 -5.64 -0.84
N MET A 89 0.85 -6.28 0.14
CA MET A 89 -0.49 -5.92 0.59
C MET A 89 -0.54 -4.45 1.05
N THR A 90 0.42 -4.03 1.88
CA THR A 90 0.53 -2.64 2.34
C THR A 90 0.75 -1.66 1.18
N THR A 91 1.54 -2.06 0.16
CA THR A 91 1.72 -1.21 -1.03
C THR A 91 0.41 -1.04 -1.81
N VAL A 92 -0.38 -2.10 -1.98
CA VAL A 92 -1.70 -2.00 -2.62
C VAL A 92 -2.63 -1.12 -1.79
N MET A 93 -2.68 -1.33 -0.47
CA MET A 93 -3.50 -0.52 0.45
C MET A 93 -3.18 0.96 0.34
N ILE A 94 -1.91 1.33 0.49
CA ILE A 94 -1.53 2.73 0.51
C ILE A 94 -1.63 3.38 -0.88
N LEU A 95 -1.43 2.63 -1.96
CA LEU A 95 -1.65 3.09 -3.33
C LEU A 95 -3.12 3.45 -3.55
N VAL A 96 -4.05 2.60 -3.11
CA VAL A 96 -5.49 2.89 -3.21
C VAL A 96 -5.86 4.07 -2.31
N THR A 97 -5.37 4.12 -1.07
CA THR A 97 -5.58 5.26 -0.17
C THR A 97 -5.15 6.58 -0.82
N PHE A 98 -3.95 6.60 -1.41
CA PHE A 98 -3.41 7.76 -2.12
C PHE A 98 -4.32 8.19 -3.30
N LEU A 99 -4.72 7.25 -4.16
CA LEU A 99 -5.55 7.54 -5.33
C LEU A 99 -6.97 7.97 -4.94
N VAL A 100 -7.61 7.26 -4.00
CA VAL A 100 -8.96 7.61 -3.52
C VAL A 100 -8.96 9.00 -2.90
N TYR A 101 -7.93 9.32 -2.10
CA TYR A 101 -7.82 10.66 -1.53
C TYR A 101 -7.68 11.72 -2.62
N LEU A 102 -6.76 11.55 -3.56
CA LEU A 102 -6.53 12.54 -4.62
C LEU A 102 -7.73 12.75 -5.55
N ILE A 103 -8.48 11.67 -5.85
CA ILE A 103 -9.54 11.70 -6.85
C ILE A 103 -10.90 12.03 -6.23
N LEU A 104 -11.21 11.46 -5.06
CA LEU A 104 -12.55 11.52 -4.47
C LEU A 104 -12.68 12.46 -3.27
N LEU A 105 -11.65 12.56 -2.42
CA LEU A 105 -11.75 13.19 -1.12
C LEU A 105 -10.94 14.48 -0.99
N GLY A 106 -9.79 14.55 -1.61
CA GLY A 106 -8.85 15.64 -1.47
C GLY A 106 -9.17 16.84 -2.37
N LYS A 107 -8.56 17.98 -2.02
CA LYS A 107 -8.49 19.17 -2.86
C LYS A 107 -7.02 19.50 -3.13
N PRO A 108 -6.29 18.64 -3.88
CA PRO A 108 -4.82 18.71 -3.98
C PRO A 108 -4.31 19.97 -4.69
N PHE A 109 -5.19 20.72 -5.34
CA PHE A 109 -4.84 21.97 -6.06
C PHE A 109 -5.09 23.24 -5.25
N THR A 110 -5.48 23.12 -3.97
CA THR A 110 -5.69 24.29 -3.10
C THR A 110 -4.46 24.59 -2.27
N ALA A 111 -4.20 25.89 -2.00
CA ALA A 111 -3.08 26.30 -1.15
C ALA A 111 -3.19 25.73 0.28
N ASP A 112 -4.40 25.60 0.80
CA ASP A 112 -4.66 25.10 2.15
C ASP A 112 -4.29 23.62 2.29
N PHE A 113 -4.45 22.83 1.23
CA PHE A 113 -3.96 21.45 1.19
C PHE A 113 -2.45 21.38 1.47
N TRP A 114 -1.65 22.21 0.76
CA TRP A 114 -0.18 22.19 0.87
C TRP A 114 0.36 22.85 2.14
N ARG A 115 -0.47 23.65 2.84
CA ARG A 115 -0.12 24.25 4.13
C ARG A 115 -0.36 23.31 5.31
N ASN A 116 -1.18 22.29 5.14
CA ASN A 116 -1.49 21.35 6.21
C ASN A 116 -0.48 20.20 6.22
N LEU A 117 0.46 20.26 7.19
CA LEU A 117 1.51 19.25 7.34
C LEU A 117 0.96 17.83 7.55
N GLY A 118 -0.14 17.69 8.26
CA GLY A 118 -0.84 16.42 8.42
C GLY A 118 -1.27 15.86 7.07
N ASN A 119 -2.07 16.62 6.32
CA ASN A 119 -2.58 16.20 5.02
C ASN A 119 -1.49 15.72 4.07
N ILE A 120 -0.41 16.51 3.92
CA ILE A 120 0.68 16.16 3.01
C ILE A 120 1.51 14.98 3.52
N SER A 121 1.64 14.80 4.84
CA SER A 121 2.42 13.69 5.42
C SER A 121 1.74 12.34 5.20
N TYR A 122 0.48 12.19 5.59
CA TYR A 122 -0.20 10.89 5.54
C TYR A 122 -1.00 10.63 4.25
N HIS A 123 -1.23 11.66 3.40
CA HIS A 123 -1.86 11.45 2.10
C HIS A 123 -0.88 11.50 0.91
N VAL A 124 0.31 12.09 1.07
CA VAL A 124 1.26 12.27 -0.04
C VAL A 124 2.63 11.67 0.27
N PHE A 125 3.35 12.18 1.28
CA PHE A 125 4.74 11.80 1.47
C PHE A 125 4.94 10.36 1.92
N ALA A 126 4.26 9.92 2.98
CA ALA A 126 4.39 8.54 3.45
C ALA A 126 3.91 7.53 2.39
N PRO A 127 2.73 7.72 1.72
CA PRO A 127 2.31 6.88 0.60
C PRO A 127 3.34 6.81 -0.53
N LEU A 128 3.76 7.94 -1.08
CA LEU A 128 4.68 7.97 -2.23
C LEU A 128 6.03 7.35 -1.90
N MET A 129 6.58 7.62 -0.72
CA MET A 129 7.85 7.03 -0.31
C MET A 129 7.74 5.52 -0.13
N PHE A 130 6.64 5.01 0.46
CA PHE A 130 6.48 3.57 0.62
C PHE A 130 6.28 2.85 -0.73
N ILE A 131 5.49 3.44 -1.62
CA ILE A 131 5.30 2.96 -2.99
C ILE A 131 6.65 2.96 -3.73
N ALA A 132 7.45 4.04 -3.60
CA ALA A 132 8.77 4.12 -4.22
C ALA A 132 9.75 3.06 -3.65
N ASP A 133 9.73 2.77 -2.33
CA ASP A 133 10.53 1.67 -1.75
C ASP A 133 10.20 0.32 -2.40
N TYR A 134 8.92 0.06 -2.69
CA TYR A 134 8.51 -1.15 -3.39
C TYR A 134 9.07 -1.20 -4.82
N PHE A 135 8.95 -0.11 -5.57
CA PHE A 135 9.42 -0.07 -6.96
C PHE A 135 10.95 -0.13 -7.08
N LEU A 136 11.68 0.51 -6.17
CA LEU A 136 13.13 0.64 -6.24
C LEU A 136 13.87 -0.58 -5.66
N PHE A 137 13.37 -1.14 -4.55
CA PHE A 137 14.14 -2.07 -3.72
C PHE A 137 13.50 -3.46 -3.57
N GLU A 138 12.24 -3.66 -4.03
CA GLU A 138 11.61 -4.96 -3.88
C GLU A 138 12.21 -6.00 -4.83
N GLN A 139 12.46 -7.19 -4.29
CA GLN A 139 12.90 -8.33 -5.09
C GLN A 139 11.79 -8.78 -6.04
N LYS A 140 12.14 -9.00 -7.30
CA LYS A 140 11.18 -9.37 -8.33
C LYS A 140 10.89 -10.88 -8.34
N LYS A 141 9.72 -11.27 -8.89
CA LYS A 141 9.25 -12.66 -9.03
C LYS A 141 9.03 -13.41 -7.70
N THR A 142 8.77 -12.70 -6.62
CA THR A 142 8.66 -13.29 -5.28
C THR A 142 7.25 -13.36 -4.74
N VAL A 143 6.30 -12.67 -5.39
CA VAL A 143 4.93 -12.55 -4.93
C VAL A 143 4.03 -13.52 -5.69
N SER A 144 3.15 -14.23 -4.96
CA SER A 144 2.18 -15.18 -5.53
C SER A 144 1.14 -14.46 -6.41
N VAL A 145 0.59 -15.18 -7.38
CA VAL A 145 -0.54 -14.70 -8.21
C VAL A 145 -1.80 -14.40 -7.38
N PHE A 146 -1.94 -15.01 -6.22
CA PHE A 146 -3.06 -14.76 -5.30
C PHE A 146 -2.85 -13.54 -4.38
N ALA A 147 -1.65 -12.95 -4.37
CA ALA A 147 -1.36 -11.80 -3.51
C ALA A 147 -2.30 -10.60 -3.70
N PRO A 148 -2.73 -10.24 -4.93
CA PRO A 148 -3.73 -9.20 -5.13
C PRO A 148 -5.05 -9.49 -4.41
N LEU A 149 -5.51 -10.74 -4.42
CA LEU A 149 -6.74 -11.12 -3.73
C LEU A 149 -6.59 -11.06 -2.20
N PHE A 150 -5.44 -11.49 -1.67
CA PHE A 150 -5.16 -11.34 -0.23
C PHE A 150 -5.08 -9.87 0.20
N SER A 151 -4.74 -8.96 -0.70
CA SER A 151 -4.76 -7.53 -0.39
C SER A 151 -6.16 -6.97 -0.11
N LEU A 152 -7.23 -7.70 -0.46
CA LEU A 152 -8.61 -7.34 -0.15
C LEU A 152 -9.02 -7.64 1.29
N ILE A 153 -8.28 -8.48 2.02
CA ILE A 153 -8.67 -8.92 3.38
C ILE A 153 -8.83 -7.71 4.30
N ILE A 154 -7.85 -6.81 4.33
CA ILE A 154 -7.85 -5.67 5.25
C ILE A 154 -8.93 -4.65 4.87
N PRO A 155 -9.08 -4.19 3.62
CA PRO A 155 -10.17 -3.27 3.26
C PRO A 155 -11.56 -3.87 3.46
N LEU A 156 -11.77 -5.16 3.21
CA LEU A 156 -13.06 -5.80 3.49
C LEU A 156 -13.33 -5.92 4.99
N ALA A 157 -12.32 -6.27 5.79
CA ALA A 157 -12.45 -6.24 7.25
C ALA A 157 -12.77 -4.83 7.77
N TYR A 158 -12.19 -3.79 7.15
CA TYR A 158 -12.50 -2.41 7.47
C TYR A 158 -13.96 -2.04 7.14
N VAL A 159 -14.49 -2.46 6.00
CA VAL A 159 -15.92 -2.25 5.66
C VAL A 159 -16.82 -2.91 6.72
N CYS A 160 -16.53 -4.17 7.10
CA CYS A 160 -17.27 -4.84 8.16
C CYS A 160 -17.16 -4.09 9.50
N TYR A 161 -15.97 -3.63 9.86
CA TYR A 161 -15.75 -2.82 11.06
C TYR A 161 -16.59 -1.53 11.05
N THR A 162 -16.60 -0.80 9.92
CA THR A 162 -17.38 0.44 9.79
C THR A 162 -18.88 0.19 9.91
N PHE A 163 -19.39 -0.92 9.35
CA PHE A 163 -20.80 -1.29 9.50
C PHE A 163 -21.16 -1.70 10.95
N ILE A 164 -20.24 -2.38 11.65
CA ILE A 164 -20.45 -2.70 13.07
C ILE A 164 -20.53 -1.43 13.90
N LEU A 165 -19.65 -0.46 13.67
CA LEU A 165 -19.69 0.83 14.36
C LEU A 165 -20.97 1.60 14.06
N GLY A 166 -21.39 1.66 12.79
CA GLY A 166 -22.63 2.32 12.39
C GLY A 166 -23.89 1.68 12.97
N ALA A 167 -23.85 0.37 13.25
CA ALA A 167 -24.96 -0.32 13.90
C ALA A 167 -24.94 -0.23 15.45
N ALA A 168 -23.77 -0.02 16.05
CA ALA A 168 -23.58 -0.03 17.49
C ALA A 168 -23.63 1.36 18.15
N ILE A 169 -23.38 2.41 17.38
CA ILE A 169 -23.24 3.79 17.88
C ILE A 169 -24.36 4.64 17.29
N ASP A 170 -25.27 5.14 18.13
CA ASP A 170 -26.31 6.06 17.72
C ASP A 170 -25.71 7.37 17.20
N GLY A 171 -26.15 7.82 16.00
CA GLY A 171 -25.62 9.02 15.37
C GLY A 171 -24.21 8.88 14.82
N PHE A 172 -23.75 7.63 14.54
CA PHE A 172 -22.43 7.40 13.98
C PHE A 172 -22.21 8.17 12.66
N GLU A 173 -21.20 9.02 12.64
CA GLU A 173 -20.76 9.73 11.45
C GLU A 173 -19.80 8.85 10.65
N TYR A 174 -20.24 8.41 9.47
CA TYR A 174 -19.42 7.61 8.58
C TYR A 174 -18.21 8.40 8.07
N PRO A 175 -17.00 7.81 8.06
CA PRO A 175 -15.77 8.52 7.69
C PRO A 175 -15.69 8.88 6.21
N TYR A 176 -16.49 8.23 5.38
CA TYR A 176 -16.51 8.43 3.93
C TYR A 176 -17.94 8.40 3.41
N PHE A 177 -18.29 9.34 2.50
CA PHE A 177 -19.60 9.42 1.88
C PHE A 177 -20.03 8.12 1.18
N PHE A 178 -19.08 7.39 0.60
CA PHE A 178 -19.35 6.13 -0.10
C PHE A 178 -19.59 4.92 0.85
N LEU A 179 -19.41 5.09 2.15
CA LEU A 179 -19.75 4.12 3.19
C LEU A 179 -20.95 4.55 4.04
N ASP A 180 -21.52 5.73 3.77
CA ASP A 180 -22.63 6.27 4.54
C ASP A 180 -23.94 5.57 4.17
N VAL A 181 -24.38 4.67 5.06
CA VAL A 181 -25.63 3.92 4.90
C VAL A 181 -26.85 4.82 5.09
N ASN A 182 -26.72 5.91 5.86
CA ASN A 182 -27.83 6.84 6.09
C ASN A 182 -28.19 7.61 4.81
N ASP A 183 -27.17 7.99 4.02
CA ASP A 183 -27.37 8.74 2.79
C ASP A 183 -27.63 7.83 1.58
N LEU A 184 -26.88 6.73 1.44
CA LEU A 184 -26.89 5.90 0.24
C LEU A 184 -27.75 4.62 0.38
N GLY A 185 -28.15 4.26 1.60
CA GLY A 185 -28.70 2.95 1.90
C GLY A 185 -27.68 1.82 1.68
N TYR A 186 -27.98 0.62 2.18
CA TYR A 186 -27.08 -0.54 2.02
C TYR A 186 -26.78 -0.87 0.54
N GLY A 187 -27.77 -0.74 -0.35
CA GLY A 187 -27.58 -1.01 -1.80
C GLY A 187 -26.56 -0.08 -2.44
N GLY A 188 -26.62 1.21 -2.15
CA GLY A 188 -25.69 2.22 -2.67
C GLY A 188 -24.27 2.00 -2.12
N VAL A 189 -24.15 1.73 -0.83
CA VAL A 189 -22.85 1.43 -0.21
C VAL A 189 -22.24 0.15 -0.79
N MET A 190 -23.02 -0.91 -0.98
CA MET A 190 -22.51 -2.16 -1.58
C MET A 190 -22.07 -1.98 -3.04
N ALA A 191 -22.71 -1.08 -3.80
CA ALA A 191 -22.24 -0.73 -5.14
C ALA A 191 -20.86 -0.06 -5.08
N TRP A 192 -20.63 0.90 -4.16
CA TRP A 192 -19.33 1.51 -3.94
C TRP A 192 -18.28 0.52 -3.47
N VAL A 193 -18.62 -0.39 -2.55
CA VAL A 193 -17.72 -1.48 -2.11
C VAL A 193 -17.30 -2.33 -3.30
N GLY A 194 -18.24 -2.67 -4.20
CA GLY A 194 -17.94 -3.41 -5.44
C GLY A 194 -16.96 -2.66 -6.35
N ILE A 195 -17.14 -1.36 -6.54
CA ILE A 195 -16.21 -0.50 -7.30
C ILE A 195 -14.82 -0.50 -6.65
N LEU A 196 -14.74 -0.30 -5.34
CA LEU A 196 -13.46 -0.28 -4.63
C LEU A 196 -12.75 -1.64 -4.69
N VAL A 197 -13.47 -2.75 -4.53
CA VAL A 197 -12.91 -4.10 -4.69
C VAL A 197 -12.34 -4.28 -6.09
N ALA A 198 -13.03 -3.82 -7.13
CA ALA A 198 -12.50 -3.85 -8.50
C ALA A 198 -11.21 -3.01 -8.63
N VAL A 199 -11.19 -1.80 -8.08
CA VAL A 199 -10.00 -0.92 -8.09
C VAL A 199 -8.82 -1.57 -7.36
N PHE A 200 -9.03 -2.09 -6.15
CA PHE A 200 -8.00 -2.82 -5.40
C PHE A 200 -7.45 -4.01 -6.18
N THR A 201 -8.35 -4.78 -6.79
CA THR A 201 -7.98 -5.97 -7.57
C THR A 201 -7.16 -5.58 -8.80
N VAL A 202 -7.62 -4.61 -9.58
CA VAL A 202 -6.91 -4.15 -10.78
C VAL A 202 -5.53 -3.60 -10.43
N LEU A 203 -5.43 -2.69 -9.45
CA LEU A 203 -4.15 -2.13 -9.03
C LEU A 203 -3.23 -3.19 -8.42
N GLY A 204 -3.78 -4.13 -7.67
CA GLY A 204 -3.05 -5.26 -7.14
C GLY A 204 -2.45 -6.14 -8.25
N TYR A 205 -3.23 -6.47 -9.29
CA TYR A 205 -2.72 -7.25 -10.43
C TYR A 205 -1.73 -6.45 -11.30
N LEU A 206 -1.90 -5.15 -11.45
CA LEU A 206 -0.91 -4.30 -12.12
C LEU A 206 0.42 -4.28 -11.36
N LEU A 207 0.38 -4.16 -10.03
CA LEU A 207 1.58 -4.23 -9.18
C LEU A 207 2.22 -5.62 -9.21
N TRP A 208 1.41 -6.68 -9.19
CA TRP A 208 1.89 -8.06 -9.35
C TRP A 208 2.55 -8.27 -10.72
N LEU A 209 1.94 -7.77 -11.80
CA LEU A 209 2.47 -7.85 -13.16
C LEU A 209 3.81 -7.11 -13.24
N TYR A 210 3.91 -5.89 -12.67
CA TYR A 210 5.17 -5.18 -12.54
C TYR A 210 6.23 -6.04 -11.84
N ASN A 211 5.89 -6.68 -10.71
CA ASN A 211 6.82 -7.56 -9.99
C ASN A 211 7.28 -8.75 -10.83
N ARG A 212 6.49 -9.22 -11.80
CA ARG A 212 6.82 -10.32 -12.72
C ARG A 212 7.65 -9.91 -13.91
N ILE A 213 7.41 -8.73 -14.47
CA ILE A 213 7.97 -8.29 -15.76
C ILE A 213 9.29 -7.55 -15.57
N VAL A 214 9.40 -6.70 -14.54
CA VAL A 214 10.58 -5.86 -14.34
C VAL A 214 11.69 -6.67 -13.66
N ASN A 215 12.88 -6.66 -14.26
CA ASN A 215 14.06 -7.28 -13.66
C ASN A 215 14.65 -6.42 -12.54
N THR A 216 15.29 -7.07 -11.58
CA THR A 216 16.02 -6.46 -10.45
C THR A 216 17.11 -5.46 -10.88
N ASP A 217 17.53 -5.47 -12.13
CA ASP A 217 18.57 -4.55 -12.66
C ASP A 217 18.00 -3.24 -13.20
N GLY A 218 16.70 -2.97 -12.98
CA GLY A 218 16.03 -1.75 -13.49
C GLY A 218 15.93 -1.68 -15.01
N LYS A 219 16.41 -2.70 -15.72
CA LYS A 219 16.24 -2.84 -17.16
C LYS A 219 14.92 -3.56 -17.42
N LEU A 220 14.03 -2.92 -18.14
CA LEU A 220 12.80 -3.51 -18.65
C LEU A 220 13.16 -4.64 -19.64
N LYS A 221 13.61 -5.78 -19.12
CA LYS A 221 13.68 -7.00 -19.91
C LYS A 221 12.35 -7.71 -19.69
N VAL A 222 11.41 -7.44 -20.59
CA VAL A 222 10.18 -8.23 -20.69
C VAL A 222 10.61 -9.64 -21.15
N ASP A 223 10.80 -10.53 -20.19
CA ASP A 223 11.09 -11.94 -20.48
C ASP A 223 9.77 -12.65 -20.81
N LEU A 224 9.29 -12.39 -22.02
CA LEU A 224 8.05 -13.00 -22.55
C LEU A 224 8.19 -14.53 -22.69
N LYS A 225 9.41 -15.09 -22.72
CA LYS A 225 9.66 -16.53 -22.85
C LYS A 225 9.22 -17.32 -21.60
N ASN A 226 9.17 -16.70 -20.44
CA ASN A 226 8.76 -17.36 -19.19
C ASN A 226 7.28 -17.22 -18.84
N ILE A 227 6.48 -16.54 -19.64
CA ILE A 227 5.04 -16.45 -19.44
C ILE A 227 4.37 -17.63 -20.14
N LYS A 228 4.32 -18.80 -19.46
CA LYS A 228 3.78 -20.05 -20.00
C LYS A 228 2.38 -19.95 -20.63
N TRP A 229 1.57 -19.01 -20.19
CA TRP A 229 0.21 -18.80 -20.72
C TRP A 229 0.13 -17.88 -21.94
N LEU A 230 1.23 -17.18 -22.32
CA LEU A 230 1.34 -16.43 -23.57
C LEU A 230 1.97 -17.24 -24.70
N ARG A 231 2.41 -18.47 -24.45
CA ARG A 231 2.84 -19.37 -25.53
C ARG A 231 1.61 -19.77 -26.35
N ALA A 232 1.59 -19.35 -27.59
CA ALA A 232 0.55 -19.78 -28.52
C ALA A 232 0.48 -21.34 -28.55
N PRO A 233 -0.71 -21.94 -28.69
CA PRO A 233 -0.89 -23.41 -28.67
C PRO A 233 -0.08 -24.19 -29.73
N SER A 234 0.42 -23.51 -30.76
CA SER A 234 1.28 -24.09 -31.81
C SER A 234 2.66 -24.51 -31.32
N ALA A 235 3.28 -23.78 -30.42
CA ALA A 235 4.62 -24.09 -29.91
C ALA A 235 4.64 -25.32 -28.97
N ALA A 236 3.52 -25.61 -28.31
CA ALA A 236 3.39 -26.80 -27.45
C ALA A 236 3.20 -28.14 -28.26
N ARG A 237 2.86 -28.04 -29.55
CA ARG A 237 2.74 -29.21 -30.42
C ARG A 237 4.06 -29.61 -31.11
N GLU A 238 4.97 -28.69 -31.32
CA GLU A 238 6.27 -28.96 -31.91
C GLU A 238 7.21 -29.64 -30.92
N GLU A 239 7.20 -29.20 -29.65
CA GLU A 239 8.03 -29.81 -28.59
C GLU A 239 7.69 -31.30 -28.33
N LYS A 240 6.41 -31.69 -28.52
CA LYS A 240 5.97 -33.11 -28.42
C LYS A 240 6.26 -33.96 -29.64
N ARG A 241 6.66 -33.39 -30.79
CA ARG A 241 7.01 -34.12 -31.99
C ARG A 241 8.52 -34.44 -32.08
N GLU A 242 9.33 -33.70 -31.33
CA GLU A 242 10.79 -33.97 -31.26
C GLU A 242 11.16 -34.98 -30.17
N GLU A 243 10.21 -35.38 -29.29
CA GLU A 243 10.41 -36.41 -28.26
C GLU A 243 9.90 -37.81 -28.65
N ILE A 244 9.47 -38.05 -29.92
CA ILE A 244 9.08 -39.36 -30.49
C ILE A 244 10.03 -39.72 -31.63
#